data_8b12c07567998fe88bec28a0c193c905
#
_entry.id   8b12c07567998fe88bec28a0c193c905
#
_cell.length_a   1.000
_cell.length_b   1.000
_cell.length_c   1.000
_cell.angle_alpha   90.00
_cell.angle_beta   90.00
_cell.angle_gamma   90.00
#
_symmetry.space_group_name_H-M   'P 1'
#
loop_
_entity.id
_entity.type
_entity.pdbx_description
1 polymer ?
#
loop_
_entity_poly.entity_id
_entity_poly.type
_entity_poly.pdbx_seq_one_letter_code
_entity_poly.pdbx_strand_id
1 'polypeptide(L)'
;MHLATWLRNSSNHYDDVDVEYYVPKTELDNYIWDSELRLDIVVKKDGEFCPVELKYKTKKVESQICRFDEMLDDRVVVMKNQGAQDLGMYDFWKDVRRVELVRNRFKKVKGGLAVFVTNDIFYTKKSRESSNNYLFNMDAGTHSAIKHWQNLVPLHSYLI
;
A
#
# COMPACT_ATOMS: atom_id res chain seq x y z
N MET A 1 8.99 2.40 9.44
CA MET A 1 10.23 2.00 10.18
C MET A 1 9.96 1.01 11.31
N HIS A 2 8.96 1.20 12.15
CA HIS A 2 8.67 0.29 13.29
C HIS A 2 8.34 -1.14 12.88
N LEU A 3 7.53 -1.37 11.81
CA LEU A 3 7.18 -2.71 11.37
C LEU A 3 8.41 -3.50 10.90
N ALA A 4 9.26 -2.90 10.06
CA ALA A 4 10.47 -3.54 9.58
C ALA A 4 11.44 -3.86 10.74
N THR A 5 11.57 -2.96 11.70
CA THR A 5 12.38 -3.18 12.90
C THR A 5 11.79 -4.32 13.73
N TRP A 6 10.48 -4.37 13.89
CA TRP A 6 9.81 -5.45 14.61
C TRP A 6 10.00 -6.79 13.90
N LEU A 7 9.80 -6.85 12.59
CA LEU A 7 10.03 -8.05 11.77
C LEU A 7 11.49 -8.54 11.90
N ARG A 8 12.46 -7.61 11.82
CA ARG A 8 13.89 -7.93 11.96
C ARG A 8 14.25 -8.45 13.35
N ASN A 9 13.63 -7.88 14.39
CA ASN A 9 13.86 -8.27 15.79
C ASN A 9 13.04 -9.49 16.23
N SER A 10 12.02 -9.88 15.46
CA SER A 10 11.27 -11.12 15.65
C SER A 10 12.15 -12.34 15.29
N SER A 11 13.36 -12.30 15.77
CA SER A 11 14.50 -13.17 15.50
C SER A 11 14.06 -14.63 15.51
N ASN A 12 14.37 -15.36 14.52
CA ASN A 12 14.12 -16.75 14.17
C ASN A 12 12.95 -16.99 13.20
N HIS A 13 12.22 -15.94 12.77
CA HIS A 13 11.17 -16.12 11.78
C HIS A 13 11.63 -15.78 10.36
N TYR A 14 12.56 -14.86 10.22
CA TYR A 14 13.04 -14.37 8.93
C TYR A 14 14.56 -14.35 8.88
N ASP A 15 15.11 -14.68 7.71
CA ASP A 15 16.56 -14.64 7.47
C ASP A 15 17.06 -13.21 7.30
N ASP A 16 16.23 -12.35 6.67
CA ASP A 16 16.56 -10.95 6.41
C ASP A 16 15.30 -10.11 6.20
N VAL A 17 15.41 -8.80 6.45
CA VAL A 17 14.34 -7.80 6.25
C VAL A 17 14.96 -6.52 5.71
N ASP A 18 14.73 -6.23 4.43
CA ASP A 18 15.14 -5.00 3.77
C ASP A 18 14.01 -3.98 3.70
N VAL A 19 14.36 -2.69 3.64
CA VAL A 19 13.43 -1.57 3.45
C VAL A 19 13.83 -0.77 2.22
N GLU A 20 12.85 -0.09 1.60
CA GLU A 20 13.06 0.70 0.39
C GLU A 20 13.77 -0.12 -0.71
N TYR A 21 13.37 -1.39 -0.84
CA TYR A 21 14.02 -2.34 -1.72
C TYR A 21 13.84 -1.95 -3.19
N TYR A 22 14.94 -1.56 -3.81
CA TYR A 22 14.94 -1.09 -5.18
C TYR A 22 14.81 -2.21 -6.20
N VAL A 23 13.88 -2.09 -7.12
CA VAL A 23 13.73 -2.96 -8.29
C VAL A 23 13.74 -2.08 -9.55
N PRO A 24 14.72 -2.25 -10.45
CA PRO A 24 14.73 -1.51 -11.72
C PRO A 24 13.45 -1.77 -12.52
N LYS A 25 12.75 -0.73 -12.93
CA LYS A 25 11.52 -0.87 -13.73
C LYS A 25 11.75 -1.57 -15.06
N THR A 26 12.96 -1.50 -15.61
CA THR A 26 13.37 -2.19 -16.83
C THR A 26 13.37 -3.71 -16.71
N GLU A 27 13.39 -4.23 -15.50
CA GLU A 27 13.29 -5.67 -15.21
C GLU A 27 11.85 -6.19 -15.18
N LEU A 28 10.85 -5.28 -15.22
CA LEU A 28 9.45 -5.62 -15.03
C LEU A 28 8.66 -5.45 -16.32
N ASP A 29 8.19 -6.55 -16.89
CA ASP A 29 7.32 -6.53 -18.05
C ASP A 29 6.00 -5.82 -17.72
N ASN A 30 5.55 -4.95 -18.63
CA ASN A 30 4.31 -4.19 -18.47
C ASN A 30 4.27 -3.24 -17.25
N TYR A 31 5.43 -2.78 -16.79
CA TYR A 31 5.50 -1.71 -15.80
C TYR A 31 5.20 -0.37 -16.47
N ILE A 32 4.07 0.24 -16.13
CA ILE A 32 3.52 1.40 -16.86
C ILE A 32 3.80 2.76 -16.19
N TRP A 33 4.41 2.76 -15.00
CA TRP A 33 4.66 4.01 -14.27
C TRP A 33 6.06 4.56 -14.54
N ASP A 34 6.18 5.88 -14.58
CA ASP A 34 7.46 6.55 -14.83
C ASP A 34 8.45 6.41 -13.67
N SER A 35 7.92 6.32 -12.43
CA SER A 35 8.75 6.18 -11.24
C SER A 35 9.40 4.80 -11.14
N GLU A 36 10.62 4.75 -10.65
CA GLU A 36 11.27 3.50 -10.25
C GLU A 36 10.48 2.80 -9.13
N LEU A 37 10.57 1.47 -9.08
CA LEU A 37 9.95 0.70 -8.02
C LEU A 37 10.86 0.63 -6.79
N ARG A 38 10.33 1.08 -5.67
CA ARG A 38 10.88 0.82 -4.33
C ARG A 38 9.79 0.17 -3.50
N LEU A 39 10.05 -1.06 -3.08
CA LEU A 39 9.16 -1.80 -2.20
C LEU A 39 9.42 -1.37 -0.77
N ASP A 40 8.38 -1.08 -0.02
CA ASP A 40 8.52 -0.57 1.35
C ASP A 40 9.31 -1.53 2.25
N ILE A 41 8.99 -2.83 2.16
CA ILE A 41 9.68 -3.89 2.90
C ILE A 41 9.80 -5.12 2.01
N VAL A 42 10.93 -5.82 2.10
CA VAL A 42 11.09 -7.16 1.54
C VAL A 42 11.59 -8.09 2.64
N VAL A 43 10.84 -9.15 2.87
CA VAL A 43 11.17 -10.19 3.85
C VAL A 43 11.74 -11.39 3.14
N LYS A 44 12.82 -11.95 3.68
CA LYS A 44 13.43 -13.19 3.19
C LYS A 44 13.31 -14.29 4.22
N LYS A 45 12.92 -15.49 3.79
CA LYS A 45 12.92 -16.69 4.61
C LYS A 45 13.22 -17.92 3.75
N ASP A 46 14.12 -18.78 4.21
CA ASP A 46 14.49 -20.04 3.55
C ASP A 46 14.85 -19.86 2.06
N GLY A 47 15.48 -18.71 1.74
CA GLY A 47 15.87 -18.35 0.38
C GLY A 47 14.72 -17.85 -0.52
N GLU A 48 13.52 -17.71 -0.01
CA GLU A 48 12.35 -17.13 -0.68
C GLU A 48 12.09 -15.71 -0.20
N PHE A 49 11.41 -14.90 -1.04
CA PHE A 49 11.16 -13.49 -0.76
C PHE A 49 9.66 -13.18 -0.77
N CYS A 50 9.25 -12.27 0.10
CA CYS A 50 7.91 -11.71 0.18
C CYS A 50 8.00 -10.17 0.23
N PRO A 51 7.69 -9.46 -0.87
CA PRO A 51 7.54 -8.02 -0.87
C PRO A 51 6.28 -7.59 -0.13
N VAL A 52 6.38 -6.48 0.58
CA VAL A 52 5.28 -5.85 1.31
C VAL A 52 5.25 -4.37 0.96
N GLU A 53 4.10 -3.91 0.47
CA GLU A 53 3.80 -2.50 0.26
C GLU A 53 2.84 -2.02 1.35
N LEU A 54 3.10 -0.83 1.89
CA LEU A 54 2.33 -0.25 2.98
C LEU A 54 1.69 1.06 2.55
N LYS A 55 0.38 1.14 2.65
CA LYS A 55 -0.37 2.37 2.41
C LYS A 55 -1.05 2.81 3.70
N TYR A 56 -0.84 4.06 4.05
CA TYR A 56 -1.46 4.65 5.23
C TYR A 56 -2.26 5.89 4.82
N LYS A 57 -3.57 5.88 5.07
CA LYS A 57 -4.47 6.99 4.79
C LYS A 57 -5.31 7.33 6.01
N THR A 58 -5.35 8.60 6.38
CA THR A 58 -6.03 9.03 7.59
C THR A 58 -7.10 10.08 7.35
N LYS A 59 -8.14 9.98 8.16
CA LYS A 59 -9.09 11.05 8.45
C LYS A 59 -8.60 11.83 9.68
N LYS A 60 -8.90 13.13 9.73
CA LYS A 60 -8.55 13.99 10.85
C LYS A 60 -9.05 13.40 12.18
N VAL A 61 -8.16 13.34 13.15
CA VAL A 61 -8.48 13.01 14.54
C VAL A 61 -7.93 14.11 15.43
N GLU A 62 -8.75 14.61 16.32
CA GLU A 62 -8.37 15.54 17.38
C GLU A 62 -8.56 14.87 18.73
N SER A 63 -7.58 15.01 19.61
CA SER A 63 -7.62 14.45 20.95
C SER A 63 -6.82 15.31 21.91
N GLN A 64 -7.16 15.24 23.19
CA GLN A 64 -6.23 15.62 24.24
C GLN A 64 -5.10 14.60 24.28
N ILE A 65 -3.91 15.03 24.51
CA ILE A 65 -2.72 14.18 24.56
C ILE A 65 -1.93 14.43 25.84
N CYS A 66 -1.32 13.38 26.34
CA CYS A 66 -0.37 13.45 27.44
C CYS A 66 1.04 13.66 26.86
N ARG A 67 1.78 14.61 27.47
CA ARG A 67 3.20 14.84 27.18
C ARG A 67 3.93 15.08 28.49
N PHE A 68 5.04 14.40 28.67
CA PHE A 68 5.84 14.48 29.91
C PHE A 68 5.00 14.20 31.18
N ASP A 69 4.09 13.23 31.09
CA ASP A 69 3.13 12.81 32.12
C ASP A 69 2.08 13.88 32.49
N GLU A 70 1.97 14.95 31.71
CA GLU A 70 0.94 15.99 31.88
C GLU A 70 -0.07 15.94 30.74
N MET A 71 -1.37 16.01 31.09
CA MET A 71 -2.44 16.11 30.10
C MET A 71 -2.54 17.55 29.60
N LEU A 72 -2.44 17.74 28.29
CA LEU A 72 -2.61 19.07 27.71
C LEU A 72 -4.09 19.48 27.73
N ASP A 73 -4.37 20.72 28.06
CA ASP A 73 -5.74 21.28 28.17
C ASP A 73 -6.46 21.28 26.81
N ASP A 74 -5.74 21.67 25.78
CA ASP A 74 -6.31 21.80 24.44
C ASP A 74 -6.30 20.48 23.66
N ARG A 75 -7.33 20.29 22.85
CA ARG A 75 -7.34 19.22 21.83
C ARG A 75 -6.43 19.61 20.67
N VAL A 76 -5.57 18.69 20.28
CA VAL A 76 -4.66 18.87 19.16
C VAL A 76 -4.95 17.90 18.05
N VAL A 77 -4.59 18.25 16.82
CA VAL A 77 -4.71 17.36 15.67
C VAL A 77 -3.62 16.30 15.77
N VAL A 78 -4.01 15.09 16.15
CA VAL A 78 -3.09 13.94 16.25
C VAL A 78 -2.94 13.20 14.91
N MET A 79 -3.96 13.28 14.05
CA MET A 79 -3.90 12.79 12.66
C MET A 79 -4.52 13.83 11.74
N LYS A 80 -3.82 14.15 10.67
CA LYS A 80 -4.32 15.07 9.63
C LYS A 80 -5.22 14.33 8.66
N ASN A 81 -6.16 15.04 8.05
CA ASN A 81 -6.94 14.50 6.95
C ASN A 81 -6.05 14.38 5.70
N GLN A 82 -5.99 13.18 5.15
CA GLN A 82 -5.37 12.94 3.85
C GLN A 82 -6.50 12.81 2.83
N GLY A 83 -6.74 13.86 2.05
CA GLY A 83 -7.75 13.90 1.00
C GLY A 83 -7.45 12.98 -0.17
N ALA A 84 -8.22 13.14 -1.26
CA ALA A 84 -8.12 12.35 -2.48
C ALA A 84 -8.29 10.84 -2.23
N GLN A 85 -9.40 10.48 -1.57
CA GLN A 85 -9.71 9.08 -1.24
C GLN A 85 -9.77 8.18 -2.47
N ASP A 86 -10.28 8.68 -3.58
CA ASP A 86 -10.34 8.01 -4.86
C ASP A 86 -8.94 7.66 -5.40
N LEU A 87 -8.01 8.62 -5.36
CA LEU A 87 -6.59 8.36 -5.67
C LEU A 87 -5.95 7.39 -4.66
N GLY A 88 -6.37 7.45 -3.40
CA GLY A 88 -5.92 6.49 -2.39
C GLY A 88 -6.28 5.05 -2.73
N MET A 89 -7.49 4.81 -3.28
CA MET A 89 -7.91 3.50 -3.77
C MET A 89 -7.08 3.07 -5.00
N TYR A 90 -6.89 3.97 -5.96
CA TYR A 90 -6.04 3.71 -7.12
C TYR A 90 -4.60 3.36 -6.69
N ASP A 91 -4.02 4.13 -5.80
CA ASP A 91 -2.65 3.91 -5.30
C ASP A 91 -2.49 2.54 -4.63
N PHE A 92 -3.50 2.08 -3.87
CA PHE A 92 -3.48 0.76 -3.27
C PHE A 92 -3.44 -0.34 -4.35
N TRP A 93 -4.31 -0.26 -5.36
CA TRP A 93 -4.31 -1.24 -6.44
C TRP A 93 -3.07 -1.18 -7.32
N LYS A 94 -2.46 0.00 -7.45
CA LYS A 94 -1.13 0.16 -8.05
C LYS A 94 -0.08 -0.63 -7.28
N ASP A 95 -0.10 -0.56 -5.94
CA ASP A 95 0.83 -1.30 -5.10
C ASP A 95 0.60 -2.82 -5.21
N VAL A 96 -0.66 -3.28 -5.22
CA VAL A 96 -1.00 -4.69 -5.52
C VAL A 96 -0.37 -5.11 -6.86
N ARG A 97 -0.57 -4.32 -7.91
CA ARG A 97 -0.03 -4.64 -9.24
C ARG A 97 1.50 -4.68 -9.28
N ARG A 98 2.16 -3.78 -8.60
CA ARG A 98 3.62 -3.77 -8.47
C ARG A 98 4.15 -5.06 -7.84
N VAL A 99 3.52 -5.49 -6.75
CA VAL A 99 3.85 -6.76 -6.09
C VAL A 99 3.64 -7.96 -7.02
N GLU A 100 2.57 -7.98 -7.81
CA GLU A 100 2.32 -9.02 -8.81
C GLU A 100 3.38 -9.06 -9.91
N LEU A 101 3.78 -7.90 -10.44
CA LEU A 101 4.84 -7.82 -11.46
C LEU A 101 6.17 -8.37 -10.93
N VAL A 102 6.52 -8.02 -9.70
CA VAL A 102 7.73 -8.55 -9.04
C VAL A 102 7.63 -10.06 -8.87
N ARG A 103 6.49 -10.58 -8.39
CA ARG A 103 6.26 -12.02 -8.25
C ARG A 103 6.35 -12.76 -9.58
N ASN A 104 5.82 -12.20 -10.64
CA ASN A 104 5.84 -12.82 -11.96
C ASN A 104 7.25 -12.85 -12.56
N ARG A 105 8.06 -11.85 -12.28
CA ARG A 105 9.43 -11.72 -12.79
C ARG A 105 10.45 -12.58 -12.03
N PHE A 106 10.33 -12.66 -10.71
CA PHE A 106 11.35 -13.28 -9.87
C PHE A 106 10.89 -14.60 -9.25
N LYS A 107 11.46 -15.70 -9.69
CA LYS A 107 11.07 -17.08 -9.29
C LYS A 107 11.12 -17.34 -7.78
N LYS A 108 11.99 -16.62 -7.05
CA LYS A 108 12.12 -16.75 -5.59
C LYS A 108 11.09 -15.92 -4.83
N VAL A 109 10.33 -15.08 -5.49
CA VAL A 109 9.20 -14.35 -4.89
C VAL A 109 7.96 -15.22 -4.97
N LYS A 110 7.51 -15.77 -3.83
CA LYS A 110 6.39 -16.73 -3.78
C LYS A 110 5.05 -16.09 -3.49
N GLY A 111 5.05 -14.94 -2.88
CA GLY A 111 3.87 -14.17 -2.52
C GLY A 111 4.23 -12.71 -2.35
N GLY A 112 3.27 -11.92 -1.94
CA GLY A 112 3.48 -10.52 -1.57
C GLY A 112 2.24 -9.95 -0.92
N LEU A 113 2.39 -8.85 -0.23
CA LEU A 113 1.33 -8.19 0.51
C LEU A 113 1.25 -6.72 0.12
N ALA A 114 0.04 -6.23 -0.11
CA ALA A 114 -0.27 -4.82 -0.10
C ALA A 114 -1.17 -4.56 1.11
N VAL A 115 -0.70 -3.76 2.04
CA VAL A 115 -1.37 -3.50 3.32
C VAL A 115 -1.88 -2.07 3.33
N PHE A 116 -3.19 -1.92 3.53
CA PHE A 116 -3.83 -0.61 3.63
C PHE A 116 -4.33 -0.37 5.05
N VAL A 117 -3.78 0.63 5.73
CA VAL A 117 -4.16 1.00 7.08
C VAL A 117 -4.89 2.35 7.05
N THR A 118 -6.11 2.39 7.59
CA THR A 118 -6.90 3.63 7.59
C THR A 118 -7.86 3.69 8.78
N ASN A 119 -8.17 4.91 9.22
CA ASN A 119 -9.29 5.24 10.09
C ASN A 119 -10.43 5.94 9.34
N ASP A 120 -10.37 6.02 8.01
CA ASP A 120 -11.42 6.62 7.20
C ASP A 120 -12.37 5.54 6.66
N ILE A 121 -13.59 5.52 7.18
CA ILE A 121 -14.66 4.60 6.77
C ILE A 121 -15.03 4.73 5.27
N PHE A 122 -14.61 5.79 4.59
CA PHE A 122 -14.82 5.94 3.15
C PHE A 122 -14.29 4.72 2.38
N TYR A 123 -13.14 4.21 2.74
CA TYR A 123 -12.48 3.09 2.06
C TYR A 123 -13.19 1.75 2.23
N THR A 124 -14.14 1.63 3.17
CA THR A 124 -14.95 0.42 3.36
C THR A 124 -16.28 0.48 2.61
N LYS A 125 -16.59 1.61 1.97
CA LYS A 125 -17.85 1.82 1.25
C LYS A 125 -17.67 1.56 -0.22
N LYS A 126 -18.64 0.89 -0.82
CA LYS A 126 -18.68 0.72 -2.27
C LYS A 126 -18.91 2.07 -2.96
N SER A 127 -18.05 2.38 -3.92
CA SER A 127 -18.16 3.59 -4.73
C SER A 127 -19.34 3.50 -5.70
N ARG A 128 -19.88 4.65 -6.11
CA ARG A 128 -20.93 4.73 -7.12
C ARG A 128 -20.38 4.33 -8.50
N GLU A 129 -21.18 3.65 -9.33
CA GLU A 129 -20.79 3.22 -10.67
C GLU A 129 -20.32 4.36 -11.58
N SER A 130 -20.86 5.57 -11.37
CA SER A 130 -20.50 6.77 -12.12
C SER A 130 -19.20 7.43 -11.65
N SER A 131 -18.57 6.94 -10.59
CA SER A 131 -17.35 7.53 -10.04
C SER A 131 -16.09 6.91 -10.63
N ASN A 132 -15.01 7.71 -10.74
CA ASN A 132 -13.73 7.27 -11.28
C ASN A 132 -13.09 6.11 -10.49
N ASN A 133 -13.40 6.01 -9.21
CA ASN A 133 -12.88 4.98 -8.32
C ASN A 133 -13.75 3.72 -8.22
N TYR A 134 -14.82 3.60 -9.01
CA TYR A 134 -15.74 2.45 -8.95
C TYR A 134 -15.01 1.12 -9.14
N LEU A 135 -14.12 1.04 -10.14
CA LEU A 135 -13.34 -0.17 -10.43
C LEU A 135 -12.23 -0.44 -9.39
N PHE A 136 -11.95 0.54 -8.53
CA PHE A 136 -10.91 0.48 -7.51
C PHE A 136 -11.47 0.26 -6.10
N ASN A 137 -12.71 -0.21 -5.99
CA ASN A 137 -13.27 -0.60 -4.69
C ASN A 137 -12.36 -1.59 -3.97
N MET A 138 -12.33 -1.46 -2.65
CA MET A 138 -11.48 -2.24 -1.75
C MET A 138 -12.29 -3.21 -0.89
N ASP A 139 -13.47 -3.60 -1.37
CA ASP A 139 -14.33 -4.58 -0.72
C ASP A 139 -13.66 -5.97 -0.72
N ALA A 140 -14.02 -6.78 0.29
CA ALA A 140 -13.49 -8.13 0.42
C ALA A 140 -13.93 -9.01 -0.75
N GLY A 141 -13.02 -9.86 -1.23
CA GLY A 141 -13.31 -10.80 -2.29
C GLY A 141 -12.12 -11.03 -3.22
N THR A 142 -12.38 -11.74 -4.30
CA THR A 142 -11.41 -11.94 -5.38
C THR A 142 -11.61 -10.86 -6.43
N HIS A 143 -10.57 -10.15 -6.76
CA HIS A 143 -10.57 -9.12 -7.79
C HIS A 143 -9.70 -9.58 -8.96
N SER A 144 -10.31 -9.77 -10.12
CA SER A 144 -9.66 -10.28 -11.34
C SER A 144 -10.02 -9.50 -12.61
N ALA A 145 -10.46 -8.25 -12.44
CA ALA A 145 -10.89 -7.41 -13.54
C ALA A 145 -9.79 -6.45 -14.00
N ILE A 146 -9.85 -6.05 -15.27
CA ILE A 146 -9.08 -4.91 -15.76
C ILE A 146 -9.62 -3.65 -15.07
N LYS A 147 -8.73 -2.90 -14.43
CA LYS A 147 -9.07 -1.64 -13.78
C LYS A 147 -8.61 -0.48 -14.64
N HIS A 148 -9.56 0.38 -14.98
CA HIS A 148 -9.32 1.59 -15.75
C HIS A 148 -9.65 2.82 -14.91
N TRP A 149 -8.73 3.77 -14.86
CA TRP A 149 -9.02 5.08 -14.31
C TRP A 149 -9.67 5.93 -15.40
N GLN A 150 -10.94 6.24 -15.22
CA GLN A 150 -11.69 7.04 -16.18
C GLN A 150 -11.23 8.51 -16.15
N ASN A 151 -11.15 9.13 -17.30
CA ASN A 151 -10.83 10.56 -17.46
C ASN A 151 -9.44 11.04 -17.03
N LEU A 152 -8.48 10.14 -16.77
CA LEU A 152 -7.07 10.50 -16.65
C LEU A 152 -6.32 10.16 -17.95
N VAL A 153 -5.48 11.08 -18.40
CA VAL A 153 -4.58 10.87 -19.54
C VAL A 153 -3.15 10.93 -19.03
N PRO A 154 -2.34 9.90 -19.28
CA PRO A 154 -2.69 8.63 -19.93
C PRO A 154 -3.57 7.74 -19.04
N LEU A 155 -4.48 7.00 -19.67
CA LEU A 155 -5.32 6.02 -18.99
C LEU A 155 -4.42 4.87 -18.52
N HIS A 156 -4.27 4.73 -17.22
CA HIS A 156 -3.61 3.58 -16.64
C HIS A 156 -4.62 2.44 -16.54
N SER A 157 -4.38 1.36 -17.29
CA SER A 157 -5.16 0.15 -17.21
C SER A 157 -4.27 -1.04 -16.89
N TYR A 158 -4.72 -1.92 -16.02
CA TYR A 158 -4.00 -3.14 -15.71
C TYR A 158 -4.98 -4.25 -15.30
N LEU A 159 -4.57 -5.49 -15.56
CA LEU A 159 -5.28 -6.68 -15.13
C LEU A 159 -4.79 -7.05 -13.72
N ILE A 160 -5.71 -7.26 -12.81
CA ILE A 160 -5.44 -7.76 -11.46
C ILE A 160 -6.06 -9.13 -11.30
#